data_2f49072300301bf0317bfd59cf660c1d
#
_entry.id   2f49072300301bf0317bfd59cf660c1d
#
_cell.length_a   1.000
_cell.length_b   1.000
_cell.length_c   1.000
_cell.angle_alpha   90.00
_cell.angle_beta   90.00
_cell.angle_gamma   90.00
#
_symmetry.space_group_name_H-M   'P 1'
#
loop_
_entity.id
_entity.type
_entity.pdbx_description
1 polymer ?
#
loop_
_entity_poly.entity_id
_entity_poly.type
_entity_poly.pdbx_seq_one_letter_code
_entity_poly.pdbx_strand_id
1 'polypeptide(L)'
;MFDRLPSRTGGKLLLTGGVSTIEGSGGGGLATWATTTGYGEEDGIGANVHATFLDLPDYQFRSIGAAVGLWDRVELSVARQEFDTEDVGTALGLGQGFTFTQDVYGAKVRLLGDAVYDQQTWMPQIAVGVQYKVNDQGGVIAAIGGRDDEGADYYVAATKLFLAQSVLVNGTVRWTNANQTGILGFGGDLNDDLEPQFEGSVGWLVNRNLVVGAEYRTKPSNLGIAAEDDWFDLYAAWALNKHVSVTTAWADLGSIVTFEDQRGLYLSVQAGF
;
A
#
# COMPACT_ATOMS: atom_id res chain seq x y z
N MET A 1 -16.78 -22.43 25.04
CA MET A 1 -15.39 -21.99 25.12
C MET A 1 -15.12 -20.83 24.12
N PHE A 2 -16.07 -19.91 24.06
CA PHE A 2 -16.02 -18.66 23.24
C PHE A 2 -16.39 -17.44 24.09
N ASP A 3 -16.20 -17.55 25.41
CA ASP A 3 -16.43 -16.43 26.30
C ASP A 3 -15.15 -15.62 26.48
N ARG A 4 -15.23 -14.35 26.08
CA ARG A 4 -14.27 -13.26 26.16
C ARG A 4 -13.41 -13.08 24.90
N LEU A 5 -14.02 -12.51 23.86
CA LEU A 5 -13.25 -11.58 23.01
C LEU A 5 -12.89 -10.39 23.91
N PRO A 6 -11.59 -10.08 24.09
CA PRO A 6 -11.19 -8.98 24.93
C PRO A 6 -11.69 -7.66 24.29
N SER A 7 -12.51 -6.94 25.04
CA SER A 7 -13.11 -5.66 24.60
C SER A 7 -12.16 -4.46 24.78
N ARG A 8 -10.84 -4.67 24.70
CA ARG A 8 -9.87 -3.57 24.71
C ARG A 8 -9.51 -3.18 23.29
N THR A 9 -10.35 -2.36 22.70
CA THR A 9 -10.00 -1.59 21.51
C THR A 9 -9.34 -0.28 21.96
N GLY A 10 -8.03 -0.10 21.69
CA GLY A 10 -7.52 1.23 21.67
C GLY A 10 -6.29 1.61 22.46
N GLY A 11 -5.20 0.86 22.38
CA GLY A 11 -3.89 1.29 22.88
C GLY A 11 -3.02 2.00 21.86
N LYS A 12 -3.17 1.76 20.56
CA LYS A 12 -2.32 2.38 19.54
C LYS A 12 -2.64 3.86 19.34
N LEU A 13 -1.60 4.65 19.03
CA LEU A 13 -1.76 6.05 18.64
C LEU A 13 -2.57 6.15 17.35
N LEU A 14 -3.34 7.22 17.21
CA LEU A 14 -4.09 7.51 15.99
C LEU A 14 -3.15 7.56 14.78
N LEU A 15 -3.64 7.09 13.63
CA LEU A 15 -2.94 7.00 12.35
C LEU A 15 -1.81 5.95 12.29
N THR A 16 -1.40 5.32 13.39
CA THR A 16 -0.40 4.24 13.36
C THR A 16 -0.97 2.86 13.04
N GLY A 17 -2.28 2.68 13.12
CA GLY A 17 -3.00 1.44 12.77
C GLY A 17 -4.28 1.69 11.99
N GLY A 18 -4.61 2.94 11.68
CA GLY A 18 -5.83 3.35 10.97
C GLY A 18 -5.60 3.83 9.54
N VAL A 19 -4.44 3.57 8.95
CA VAL A 19 -4.10 3.93 7.56
C VAL A 19 -3.69 2.66 6.83
N SER A 20 -4.13 2.52 5.58
CA SER A 20 -3.84 1.36 4.71
C SER A 20 -3.26 1.82 3.38
N THR A 21 -2.40 0.98 2.81
CA THR A 21 -1.92 1.16 1.44
C THR A 21 -3.03 0.88 0.42
N ILE A 22 -2.81 1.28 -0.82
CA ILE A 22 -3.68 0.90 -1.97
C ILE A 22 -3.76 -0.62 -2.17
N GLU A 23 -2.81 -1.39 -1.64
CA GLU A 23 -2.75 -2.85 -1.68
C GLU A 23 -3.40 -3.52 -0.44
N GLY A 24 -3.99 -2.73 0.46
CA GLY A 24 -4.77 -3.22 1.60
C GLY A 24 -4.00 -3.44 2.89
N SER A 25 -2.67 -3.54 2.87
CA SER A 25 -1.88 -3.73 4.08
C SER A 25 -1.79 -2.44 4.91
N GLY A 26 -1.54 -2.56 6.21
CA GLY A 26 -1.25 -1.41 7.06
C GLY A 26 0.03 -0.70 6.60
N GLY A 27 -0.04 0.63 6.43
CA GLY A 27 1.05 1.42 5.87
C GLY A 27 0.67 2.86 5.65
N GLY A 28 1.45 3.55 4.82
CA GLY A 28 1.08 4.83 4.22
C GLY A 28 0.09 4.65 3.07
N GLY A 29 0.10 5.52 2.07
CA GLY A 29 -0.70 5.32 0.84
C GLY A 29 -0.02 4.32 -0.11
N LEU A 30 1.27 4.53 -0.36
CA LEU A 30 2.09 3.75 -1.29
C LEU A 30 3.02 2.76 -0.59
N ALA A 31 3.59 3.13 0.56
CA ALA A 31 4.59 2.32 1.26
C ALA A 31 3.96 1.44 2.34
N THR A 32 4.33 0.16 2.35
CA THR A 32 3.95 -0.81 3.38
C THR A 32 4.79 -0.61 4.63
N TRP A 33 4.13 -0.49 5.81
CA TRP A 33 4.82 -0.34 7.09
C TRP A 33 4.91 -1.66 7.86
N ALA A 34 5.84 -1.72 8.82
CA ALA A 34 5.94 -2.86 9.72
C ALA A 34 4.81 -2.93 10.76
N THR A 35 4.07 -1.84 10.97
CA THR A 35 2.93 -1.80 11.91
C THR A 35 1.79 -2.67 11.41
N THR A 36 1.07 -3.29 12.35
CA THR A 36 -0.15 -4.04 12.06
C THR A 36 -1.36 -3.10 12.06
N THR A 37 -2.32 -3.41 11.19
CA THR A 37 -3.55 -2.63 11.03
C THR A 37 -4.46 -2.68 12.26
N GLY A 38 -5.31 -1.67 12.39
CA GLY A 38 -6.27 -1.52 13.48
C GLY A 38 -5.62 -1.15 14.81
N TYR A 39 -6.44 -0.99 15.85
CA TYR A 39 -6.03 -0.53 17.18
C TYR A 39 -5.93 -1.65 18.22
N GLY A 40 -5.99 -2.91 17.79
CA GLY A 40 -5.79 -4.07 18.68
C GLY A 40 -4.36 -4.14 19.21
N GLU A 41 -4.23 -4.44 20.52
CA GLU A 41 -2.97 -4.67 21.22
C GLU A 41 -2.62 -6.17 21.25
N GLU A 42 -1.62 -6.57 22.05
CA GLU A 42 -1.08 -7.94 22.13
C GLU A 42 -2.13 -9.03 22.46
N ASP A 43 -3.23 -8.67 23.10
CA ASP A 43 -4.35 -9.56 23.43
C ASP A 43 -5.62 -9.27 22.64
N GLY A 44 -5.54 -8.36 21.67
CA GLY A 44 -6.68 -7.81 20.93
C GLY A 44 -6.67 -8.11 19.43
N ILE A 45 -7.79 -7.76 18.83
CA ILE A 45 -8.00 -7.78 17.38
C ILE A 45 -8.26 -6.33 16.93
N GLY A 46 -7.54 -5.88 15.92
CA GLY A 46 -7.81 -4.64 15.25
C GLY A 46 -8.28 -4.90 13.82
N ALA A 47 -8.99 -3.96 13.23
CA ALA A 47 -9.42 -4.05 11.84
C ALA A 47 -9.37 -2.68 11.19
N ASN A 48 -9.23 -2.67 9.86
CA ASN A 48 -9.32 -1.47 9.04
C ASN A 48 -10.05 -1.82 7.75
N VAL A 49 -10.86 -0.89 7.27
CA VAL A 49 -11.41 -0.89 5.90
C VAL A 49 -11.07 0.43 5.25
N HIS A 50 -10.79 0.41 3.95
CA HIS A 50 -10.47 1.61 3.20
C HIS A 50 -11.19 1.66 1.87
N ALA A 51 -11.40 2.88 1.39
CA ALA A 51 -11.75 3.19 0.02
C ALA A 51 -10.86 4.31 -0.47
N THR A 52 -10.13 4.06 -1.55
CA THR A 52 -9.14 4.96 -2.12
C THR A 52 -9.49 5.29 -3.55
N PHE A 53 -9.28 6.52 -3.93
CA PHE A 53 -9.45 7.04 -5.27
C PHE A 53 -8.21 7.87 -5.65
N LEU A 54 -7.72 7.69 -6.86
CA LEU A 54 -6.64 8.46 -7.44
C LEU A 54 -7.03 8.88 -8.85
N ASP A 55 -7.01 10.17 -9.10
CA ASP A 55 -7.38 10.80 -10.36
C ASP A 55 -6.11 11.31 -11.05
N LEU A 56 -5.82 10.76 -12.21
CA LEU A 56 -4.64 11.05 -13.04
C LEU A 56 -5.09 11.68 -14.36
N PRO A 57 -4.20 12.31 -15.13
CA PRO A 57 -4.58 12.93 -16.40
C PRO A 57 -5.21 11.98 -17.42
N ASP A 58 -4.73 10.73 -17.46
CA ASP A 58 -5.11 9.74 -18.47
C ASP A 58 -5.74 8.47 -17.88
N TYR A 59 -5.79 8.36 -16.53
CA TYR A 59 -6.24 7.16 -15.83
C TYR A 59 -6.99 7.47 -14.55
N GLN A 60 -7.88 6.58 -14.15
CA GLN A 60 -8.46 6.57 -12.81
C GLN A 60 -8.12 5.27 -12.08
N PHE A 61 -7.75 5.39 -10.81
CA PHE A 61 -7.48 4.23 -9.98
C PHE A 61 -8.40 4.23 -8.76
N ARG A 62 -8.93 3.07 -8.42
CA ARG A 62 -9.75 2.84 -7.22
C ARG A 62 -9.26 1.61 -6.49
N SER A 63 -9.29 1.66 -5.17
CA SER A 63 -9.02 0.50 -4.33
C SER A 63 -9.99 0.46 -3.17
N ILE A 64 -10.56 -0.70 -2.92
CA ILE A 64 -11.37 -0.98 -1.73
C ILE A 64 -10.77 -2.20 -1.06
N GLY A 65 -10.55 -2.13 0.25
CA GLY A 65 -9.95 -3.24 0.96
C GLY A 65 -10.28 -3.28 2.43
N ALA A 66 -9.87 -4.36 3.05
CA ALA A 66 -9.99 -4.61 4.48
C ALA A 66 -8.77 -5.36 5.00
N ALA A 67 -8.41 -5.09 6.24
CA ALA A 67 -7.36 -5.83 6.92
C ALA A 67 -7.75 -6.09 8.38
N VAL A 68 -7.22 -7.17 8.93
CA VAL A 68 -7.37 -7.54 10.33
C VAL A 68 -5.99 -7.75 10.95
N GLY A 69 -5.73 -7.07 12.05
CA GLY A 69 -4.56 -7.25 12.90
C GLY A 69 -4.90 -8.12 14.10
N LEU A 70 -4.15 -9.18 14.28
CA LEU A 70 -4.35 -10.16 15.35
C LEU A 70 -3.17 -10.06 16.33
N TRP A 71 -3.46 -9.77 17.61
CA TRP A 71 -2.50 -9.77 18.72
C TRP A 71 -1.30 -8.86 18.50
N ASP A 72 -1.49 -7.77 17.74
CA ASP A 72 -0.41 -6.89 17.28
C ASP A 72 0.80 -7.66 16.68
N ARG A 73 0.54 -8.83 16.13
CA ARG A 73 1.58 -9.75 15.61
C ARG A 73 1.35 -10.17 14.16
N VAL A 74 0.12 -10.48 13.80
CA VAL A 74 -0.24 -10.98 12.46
C VAL A 74 -1.24 -10.02 11.82
N GLU A 75 -1.06 -9.72 10.56
CA GLU A 75 -2.02 -8.99 9.75
C GLU A 75 -2.41 -9.85 8.55
N LEU A 76 -3.71 -9.92 8.27
CA LEU A 76 -4.26 -10.45 7.04
C LEU A 76 -5.00 -9.33 6.32
N SER A 77 -4.82 -9.20 5.03
CA SER A 77 -5.43 -8.14 4.23
C SER A 77 -5.97 -8.64 2.90
N VAL A 78 -6.98 -7.94 2.40
CA VAL A 78 -7.52 -8.12 1.05
C VAL A 78 -7.85 -6.75 0.48
N ALA A 79 -7.54 -6.55 -0.81
CA ALA A 79 -7.96 -5.38 -1.55
C ALA A 79 -8.36 -5.76 -2.97
N ARG A 80 -9.35 -5.05 -3.52
CA ARG A 80 -9.67 -5.03 -4.94
C ARG A 80 -9.30 -3.68 -5.50
N GLN A 81 -8.53 -3.70 -6.56
CA GLN A 81 -8.06 -2.54 -7.30
C GLN A 81 -8.71 -2.54 -8.69
N GLU A 82 -9.16 -1.38 -9.11
CA GLU A 82 -9.67 -1.12 -10.45
C GLU A 82 -8.86 0.03 -11.06
N PHE A 83 -8.31 -0.22 -12.23
CA PHE A 83 -7.53 0.75 -12.98
C PHE A 83 -8.23 0.99 -14.32
N ASP A 84 -8.92 2.11 -14.42
CA ASP A 84 -9.66 2.55 -15.60
C ASP A 84 -8.73 3.32 -16.53
N THR A 85 -8.67 2.89 -17.78
CA THR A 85 -7.82 3.47 -18.82
C THR A 85 -8.47 4.65 -19.55
N GLU A 86 -9.67 5.05 -19.16
CA GLU A 86 -10.36 6.20 -19.74
C GLU A 86 -10.31 6.21 -21.28
N ASP A 87 -9.88 7.32 -21.89
CA ASP A 87 -9.71 7.47 -23.35
C ASP A 87 -8.48 6.72 -23.88
N VAL A 88 -7.48 6.43 -23.03
CA VAL A 88 -6.28 5.64 -23.40
C VAL A 88 -6.65 4.25 -23.90
N GLY A 89 -7.66 3.62 -23.29
CA GLY A 89 -8.17 2.33 -23.75
C GLY A 89 -8.60 2.35 -25.21
N THR A 90 -9.19 3.45 -25.69
CA THR A 90 -9.52 3.62 -27.10
C THR A 90 -8.28 3.76 -27.96
N ALA A 91 -7.28 4.56 -27.53
CA ALA A 91 -6.03 4.74 -28.25
C ALA A 91 -5.23 3.43 -28.39
N LEU A 92 -5.31 2.56 -27.40
CA LEU A 92 -4.68 1.24 -27.38
C LEU A 92 -5.53 0.14 -28.06
N GLY A 93 -6.73 0.45 -28.56
CA GLY A 93 -7.63 -0.51 -29.20
C GLY A 93 -8.38 -1.44 -28.24
N LEU A 94 -8.38 -1.13 -26.94
CA LEU A 94 -9.07 -1.90 -25.89
C LEU A 94 -10.52 -1.45 -25.70
N GLY A 95 -10.85 -0.24 -26.12
CA GLY A 95 -12.14 0.41 -25.91
C GLY A 95 -12.09 1.45 -24.81
N GLN A 96 -12.99 2.44 -24.86
CA GLN A 96 -13.10 3.50 -23.85
C GLN A 96 -13.50 2.93 -22.50
N GLY A 97 -12.80 3.35 -21.44
CA GLY A 97 -13.07 2.90 -20.07
C GLY A 97 -12.72 1.43 -19.84
N PHE A 98 -11.78 0.88 -20.62
CA PHE A 98 -11.26 -0.46 -20.35
C PHE A 98 -10.61 -0.50 -18.97
N THR A 99 -11.01 -1.45 -18.14
CA THR A 99 -10.58 -1.51 -16.74
C THR A 99 -9.83 -2.81 -16.46
N PHE A 100 -8.64 -2.68 -15.87
CA PHE A 100 -7.96 -3.79 -15.22
C PHE A 100 -8.47 -3.93 -13.80
N THR A 101 -8.80 -5.15 -13.39
CA THR A 101 -9.18 -5.48 -12.02
C THR A 101 -8.15 -6.41 -11.42
N GLN A 102 -7.65 -6.06 -10.24
CA GLN A 102 -6.68 -6.87 -9.51
C GLN A 102 -7.17 -7.14 -8.10
N ASP A 103 -7.17 -8.40 -7.68
CA ASP A 103 -7.36 -8.81 -6.30
C ASP A 103 -5.99 -9.03 -5.62
N VAL A 104 -5.82 -8.45 -4.43
CA VAL A 104 -4.60 -8.53 -3.62
C VAL A 104 -4.93 -9.22 -2.29
N TYR A 105 -4.18 -10.27 -1.96
CA TYR A 105 -4.29 -11.02 -0.71
C TYR A 105 -2.98 -10.90 0.05
N GLY A 106 -2.99 -10.33 1.25
CA GLY A 106 -1.80 -10.05 2.03
C GLY A 106 -1.75 -10.81 3.35
N ALA A 107 -0.52 -11.17 3.74
CA ALA A 107 -0.22 -11.65 5.08
C ALA A 107 1.09 -11.00 5.56
N LYS A 108 1.09 -10.46 6.79
CA LYS A 108 2.25 -9.82 7.40
C LYS A 108 2.43 -10.33 8.83
N VAL A 109 3.66 -10.56 9.24
CA VAL A 109 4.02 -10.99 10.59
C VAL A 109 5.07 -10.05 11.17
N ARG A 110 4.74 -9.41 12.30
CA ARG A 110 5.71 -8.67 13.12
C ARG A 110 6.66 -9.65 13.77
N LEU A 111 7.94 -9.52 13.52
CA LEU A 111 8.97 -10.39 14.07
C LEU A 111 9.47 -9.87 15.41
N LEU A 112 9.82 -8.59 15.49
CA LEU A 112 10.44 -7.98 16.66
C LEU A 112 10.28 -6.46 16.67
N GLY A 113 10.64 -5.84 17.81
CA GLY A 113 10.61 -4.40 18.01
C GLY A 113 9.21 -3.84 18.23
N ASP A 114 9.13 -2.57 18.59
CA ASP A 114 7.92 -1.80 18.69
C ASP A 114 8.14 -0.43 18.02
N ALA A 115 7.28 -0.10 17.05
CA ALA A 115 7.42 1.12 16.29
C ALA A 115 7.15 2.38 17.12
N VAL A 116 6.27 2.29 18.13
CA VAL A 116 5.65 3.44 18.79
C VAL A 116 6.10 3.59 20.24
N TYR A 117 6.03 2.51 21.02
CA TYR A 117 6.18 2.60 22.48
C TYR A 117 7.60 2.32 22.98
N ASP A 118 8.41 1.59 22.25
CA ASP A 118 9.82 1.42 22.61
C ASP A 118 10.65 2.65 22.22
N GLN A 119 10.65 3.66 23.09
CA GLN A 119 11.39 4.92 22.88
C GLN A 119 12.78 4.92 23.51
N GLN A 120 13.18 3.83 24.18
CA GLN A 120 14.48 3.72 24.84
C GLN A 120 15.57 3.17 23.93
N THR A 121 15.17 2.55 22.82
CA THR A 121 16.07 1.94 21.84
C THR A 121 15.84 2.51 20.44
N TRP A 122 16.86 2.40 19.61
CA TRP A 122 16.78 2.70 18.17
C TRP A 122 16.14 1.56 17.36
N MET A 123 15.83 0.42 18.01
CA MET A 123 15.27 -0.76 17.37
C MET A 123 13.91 -0.39 16.74
N PRO A 124 13.76 -0.51 15.41
CA PRO A 124 12.47 -0.36 14.76
C PRO A 124 11.61 -1.60 14.99
N GLN A 125 10.32 -1.48 14.76
CA GLN A 125 9.49 -2.64 14.52
C GLN A 125 9.86 -3.24 13.17
N ILE A 126 10.07 -4.55 13.12
CA ILE A 126 10.39 -5.28 11.90
C ILE A 126 9.29 -6.29 11.64
N ALA A 127 8.79 -6.30 10.41
CA ALA A 127 7.81 -7.25 9.93
C ALA A 127 8.23 -7.83 8.57
N VAL A 128 7.77 -9.04 8.31
CA VAL A 128 7.88 -9.70 7.00
C VAL A 128 6.48 -9.98 6.48
N GLY A 129 6.32 -9.98 5.18
CA GLY A 129 5.02 -10.28 4.59
C GLY A 129 5.10 -10.76 3.16
N VAL A 130 3.94 -11.18 2.69
CA VAL A 130 3.69 -11.60 1.32
C VAL A 130 2.39 -10.97 0.85
N GLN A 131 2.34 -10.60 -0.43
CA GLN A 131 1.12 -10.20 -1.13
C GLN A 131 1.01 -11.04 -2.40
N TYR A 132 -0.06 -11.83 -2.49
CA TYR A 132 -0.42 -12.55 -3.70
C TYR A 132 -1.47 -11.75 -4.45
N LYS A 133 -1.28 -11.58 -5.74
CA LYS A 133 -2.07 -10.69 -6.59
C LYS A 133 -2.53 -11.44 -7.82
N VAL A 134 -3.79 -11.21 -8.21
CA VAL A 134 -4.42 -11.84 -9.38
C VAL A 134 -5.11 -10.76 -10.19
N ASN A 135 -4.76 -10.63 -11.45
CA ASN A 135 -5.36 -9.70 -12.41
C ASN A 135 -6.29 -10.45 -13.35
N ASP A 136 -7.40 -9.82 -13.74
CA ASP A 136 -8.42 -10.45 -14.61
C ASP A 136 -8.17 -10.29 -16.12
N GLN A 137 -7.11 -9.54 -16.52
CA GLN A 137 -6.84 -9.16 -17.91
C GLN A 137 -5.62 -9.85 -18.53
N GLY A 138 -5.42 -11.16 -18.23
CA GLY A 138 -4.26 -11.93 -18.69
C GLY A 138 -4.01 -11.86 -20.20
N GLY A 139 -5.07 -11.77 -21.02
CA GLY A 139 -4.93 -11.63 -22.48
C GLY A 139 -4.29 -10.31 -22.90
N VAL A 140 -4.62 -9.21 -22.24
CA VAL A 140 -4.02 -7.88 -22.50
C VAL A 140 -2.61 -7.82 -21.94
N ILE A 141 -2.40 -8.35 -20.74
CA ILE A 141 -1.08 -8.47 -20.11
C ILE A 141 -0.10 -9.21 -21.05
N ALA A 142 -0.49 -10.34 -21.58
CA ALA A 142 0.34 -11.08 -22.55
C ALA A 142 0.59 -10.29 -23.83
N ALA A 143 -0.39 -9.51 -24.32
CA ALA A 143 -0.24 -8.69 -25.53
C ALA A 143 0.75 -7.53 -25.37
N ILE A 144 0.93 -7.01 -24.16
CA ILE A 144 1.90 -5.93 -23.85
C ILE A 144 3.28 -6.48 -23.43
N GLY A 145 3.47 -7.80 -23.43
CA GLY A 145 4.75 -8.44 -23.11
C GLY A 145 4.88 -8.98 -21.68
N GLY A 146 3.83 -8.86 -20.85
CA GLY A 146 3.79 -9.46 -19.52
C GLY A 146 3.76 -10.99 -19.58
N ARG A 147 4.34 -11.66 -18.58
CA ARG A 147 4.45 -13.12 -18.52
C ARG A 147 3.24 -13.76 -17.87
N ASP A 148 2.88 -13.27 -16.71
CA ASP A 148 1.82 -13.83 -15.88
C ASP A 148 0.82 -12.76 -15.45
N ASP A 149 -0.43 -13.14 -15.27
CA ASP A 149 -1.49 -12.29 -14.71
C ASP A 149 -1.65 -12.45 -13.19
N GLU A 150 -0.86 -13.32 -12.59
CA GLU A 150 -0.78 -13.50 -11.14
C GLU A 150 0.66 -13.59 -10.66
N GLY A 151 0.90 -13.20 -9.41
CA GLY A 151 2.24 -13.24 -8.82
C GLY A 151 2.25 -12.95 -7.33
N ALA A 152 3.43 -13.11 -6.72
CA ALA A 152 3.61 -12.87 -5.30
C ALA A 152 4.81 -11.96 -5.02
N ASP A 153 4.57 -10.92 -4.24
CA ASP A 153 5.60 -10.06 -3.67
C ASP A 153 5.96 -10.53 -2.26
N TYR A 154 7.23 -10.50 -1.92
CA TYR A 154 7.74 -10.77 -0.57
C TYR A 154 8.42 -9.52 -0.05
N TYR A 155 8.21 -9.15 1.21
CA TYR A 155 8.81 -7.93 1.73
C TYR A 155 9.27 -8.04 3.18
N VAL A 156 10.21 -7.17 3.51
CA VAL A 156 10.66 -6.88 4.89
C VAL A 156 10.50 -5.39 5.11
N ALA A 157 9.73 -5.02 6.13
CA ALA A 157 9.48 -3.62 6.50
C ALA A 157 10.08 -3.31 7.87
N ALA A 158 10.57 -2.08 8.04
CA ALA A 158 11.08 -1.54 9.29
C ALA A 158 10.48 -0.16 9.54
N THR A 159 9.75 0.01 10.66
CA THR A 159 9.07 1.25 11.01
C THR A 159 9.45 1.72 12.41
N LYS A 160 9.70 3.01 12.57
CA LYS A 160 9.96 3.66 13.86
C LYS A 160 9.29 5.03 13.93
N LEU A 161 8.59 5.27 15.03
CA LEU A 161 8.09 6.58 15.41
C LEU A 161 8.96 7.15 16.54
N PHE A 162 9.62 8.26 16.28
CA PHE A 162 10.37 9.03 17.26
C PHE A 162 9.44 10.06 17.91
N LEU A 163 8.85 9.69 19.05
CA LEU A 163 7.83 10.52 19.72
C LEU A 163 8.34 11.89 20.11
N ALA A 164 9.60 11.99 20.59
CA ALA A 164 10.20 13.26 20.99
C ALA A 164 10.34 14.25 19.83
N GLN A 165 10.53 13.75 18.62
CA GLN A 165 10.64 14.54 17.38
C GLN A 165 9.31 14.60 16.62
N SER A 166 8.32 13.78 17.01
CA SER A 166 7.07 13.61 16.30
C SER A 166 7.27 13.14 14.85
N VAL A 167 8.26 12.29 14.58
CA VAL A 167 8.62 11.83 13.24
C VAL A 167 8.51 10.31 13.15
N LEU A 168 7.73 9.85 12.17
CA LEU A 168 7.68 8.46 11.74
C LEU A 168 8.61 8.27 10.55
N VAL A 169 9.38 7.18 10.56
CA VAL A 169 10.22 6.75 9.44
C VAL A 169 9.92 5.29 9.14
N ASN A 170 9.76 4.97 7.88
CA ASN A 170 9.61 3.60 7.39
C ASN A 170 10.53 3.34 6.20
N GLY A 171 11.06 2.12 6.14
CA GLY A 171 11.77 1.58 4.99
C GLY A 171 11.36 0.13 4.76
N THR A 172 11.08 -0.21 3.50
CA THR A 172 10.66 -1.55 3.09
C THR A 172 11.47 -1.99 1.88
N VAL A 173 11.95 -3.22 1.91
CA VAL A 173 12.52 -3.91 0.76
C VAL A 173 11.53 -4.96 0.31
N ARG A 174 11.14 -4.89 -0.96
CA ARG A 174 10.19 -5.81 -1.58
C ARG A 174 10.86 -6.52 -2.75
N TRP A 175 10.78 -7.82 -2.78
CA TRP A 175 11.15 -8.64 -3.94
C TRP A 175 9.90 -8.86 -4.79
N THR A 176 9.94 -8.34 -6.00
CA THR A 176 8.79 -8.32 -6.91
C THR A 176 9.25 -8.29 -8.37
N ASN A 177 8.43 -8.83 -9.26
CA ASN A 177 8.48 -8.63 -10.71
C ASN A 177 7.15 -8.01 -11.21
N ALA A 178 6.38 -7.40 -10.33
CA ALA A 178 5.07 -6.81 -10.61
C ALA A 178 5.19 -5.50 -11.41
N ASN A 179 4.62 -5.45 -12.60
CA ASN A 179 4.53 -4.26 -13.44
C ASN A 179 3.39 -3.37 -12.94
N GLN A 180 3.64 -2.08 -12.71
CA GLN A 180 2.67 -1.16 -12.10
C GLN A 180 1.97 -1.79 -10.88
N THR A 181 2.77 -2.36 -9.95
CA THR A 181 2.29 -3.07 -8.75
C THR A 181 1.41 -4.30 -9.03
N GLY A 182 1.47 -4.85 -10.25
CA GLY A 182 0.72 -6.02 -10.71
C GLY A 182 -0.45 -5.70 -11.64
N ILE A 183 -0.86 -4.44 -11.76
CA ILE A 183 -1.94 -4.01 -12.65
C ILE A 183 -1.64 -4.38 -14.12
N LEU A 184 -0.38 -4.33 -14.51
CA LEU A 184 0.08 -4.74 -15.83
C LEU A 184 0.76 -6.13 -15.83
N GLY A 185 0.39 -6.97 -14.86
CA GLY A 185 0.89 -8.34 -14.71
C GLY A 185 2.27 -8.43 -14.07
N PHE A 186 2.90 -9.58 -14.23
CA PHE A 186 4.14 -9.96 -13.56
C PHE A 186 5.15 -10.45 -14.59
N GLY A 187 6.45 -10.07 -14.35
CA GLY A 187 7.51 -10.33 -15.29
C GLY A 187 7.26 -9.70 -16.66
N GLY A 188 8.16 -9.90 -17.59
CA GLY A 188 8.03 -9.36 -18.93
C GLY A 188 9.06 -9.90 -19.91
N ASP A 189 9.05 -9.33 -21.10
CA ASP A 189 9.96 -9.68 -22.19
C ASP A 189 11.42 -9.23 -21.91
N LEU A 190 11.65 -8.27 -21.01
CA LEU A 190 12.99 -7.85 -20.60
C LEU A 190 13.51 -8.62 -19.40
N ASN A 191 12.67 -8.86 -18.39
CA ASN A 191 13.04 -9.55 -17.16
C ASN A 191 11.81 -10.24 -16.54
N ASP A 192 12.03 -11.45 -15.99
CA ASP A 192 10.99 -12.26 -15.33
C ASP A 192 11.34 -12.59 -13.88
N ASP A 193 12.57 -12.27 -13.45
CA ASP A 193 13.06 -12.55 -12.09
C ASP A 193 12.50 -11.55 -11.08
N LEU A 194 12.36 -12.01 -9.82
CA LEU A 194 12.06 -11.14 -8.70
C LEU A 194 13.25 -10.21 -8.40
N GLU A 195 13.03 -8.91 -8.44
CA GLU A 195 14.05 -7.90 -8.13
C GLU A 195 13.75 -7.19 -6.80
N PRO A 196 14.79 -6.78 -6.05
CA PRO A 196 14.59 -5.98 -4.86
C PRO A 196 14.18 -4.55 -5.23
N GLN A 197 13.02 -4.12 -4.76
CA GLN A 197 12.51 -2.77 -4.86
C GLN A 197 12.42 -2.13 -3.47
N PHE A 198 12.45 -0.81 -3.41
CA PHE A 198 12.49 -0.05 -2.16
C PHE A 198 11.23 0.80 -1.99
N GLU A 199 10.71 0.81 -0.76
CA GLU A 199 9.64 1.72 -0.35
C GLU A 199 10.15 2.51 0.87
N GLY A 200 9.86 3.79 0.90
CA GLY A 200 10.20 4.67 2.01
C GLY A 200 9.06 5.60 2.37
N SER A 201 8.93 5.92 3.65
CA SER A 201 7.94 6.88 4.13
C SER A 201 8.51 7.69 5.28
N VAL A 202 8.29 9.00 5.25
CA VAL A 202 8.59 9.90 6.36
C VAL A 202 7.35 10.71 6.65
N GLY A 203 6.88 10.66 7.91
CA GLY A 203 5.73 11.39 8.38
C GLY A 203 6.06 12.25 9.59
N TRP A 204 5.61 13.49 9.59
CA TRP A 204 5.69 14.39 10.74
C TRP A 204 4.30 14.55 11.35
N LEU A 205 4.18 14.19 12.65
CA LEU A 205 2.97 14.37 13.43
C LEU A 205 2.85 15.85 13.83
N VAL A 206 2.13 16.62 13.04
CA VAL A 206 1.83 18.05 13.34
C VAL A 206 1.11 18.17 14.67
N ASN A 207 0.24 17.23 14.94
CA ASN A 207 -0.44 17.01 16.23
C ASN A 207 -0.91 15.55 16.30
N ARG A 208 -1.61 15.17 17.38
CA ARG A 208 -2.10 13.78 17.57
C ARG A 208 -3.08 13.27 16.52
N ASN A 209 -3.65 14.16 15.70
CA ASN A 209 -4.69 13.82 14.73
C ASN A 209 -4.25 14.06 13.28
N LEU A 210 -3.13 14.74 13.04
CA LEU A 210 -2.66 15.12 11.72
C LEU A 210 -1.19 14.77 11.53
N VAL A 211 -0.94 13.99 10.48
CA VAL A 211 0.40 13.67 9.96
C VAL A 211 0.51 14.25 8.56
N VAL A 212 1.65 14.87 8.25
CA VAL A 212 2.03 15.25 6.89
C VAL A 212 3.35 14.56 6.55
N GLY A 213 3.54 14.18 5.31
CA GLY A 213 4.74 13.43 4.95
C GLY A 213 4.93 13.22 3.47
N ALA A 214 5.87 12.35 3.16
CA ALA A 214 6.21 11.95 1.81
C ALA A 214 6.47 10.44 1.76
N GLU A 215 6.17 9.84 0.62
CA GLU A 215 6.48 8.44 0.33
C GLU A 215 7.20 8.34 -1.01
N TYR A 216 7.98 7.29 -1.14
CA TYR A 216 8.69 6.95 -2.36
C TYR A 216 8.68 5.43 -2.54
N ARG A 217 8.46 4.96 -3.78
CA ARG A 217 8.44 3.54 -4.12
C ARG A 217 9.06 3.31 -5.48
N THR A 218 10.09 2.47 -5.53
CA THR A 218 10.67 2.02 -6.79
C THR A 218 9.86 0.87 -7.40
N LYS A 219 10.01 0.66 -8.69
CA LYS A 219 9.35 -0.42 -9.45
C LYS A 219 10.33 -1.09 -10.39
N PRO A 220 10.16 -2.41 -10.68
CA PRO A 220 10.94 -3.06 -11.71
C PRO A 220 10.47 -2.60 -13.11
N SER A 221 11.37 -2.60 -14.08
CA SER A 221 11.06 -2.28 -15.48
C SER A 221 11.24 -3.55 -16.33
N ASN A 222 10.18 -4.35 -16.44
CA ASN A 222 10.23 -5.67 -17.07
C ASN A 222 9.67 -5.69 -18.50
N LEU A 223 8.92 -4.64 -18.89
CA LEU A 223 8.23 -4.59 -20.18
C LEU A 223 9.04 -3.76 -21.18
N GLY A 224 9.27 -4.30 -22.38
CA GLY A 224 9.97 -3.58 -23.45
C GLY A 224 9.13 -2.49 -24.10
N ILE A 225 7.82 -2.49 -23.89
CA ILE A 225 6.90 -1.49 -24.44
C ILE A 225 7.04 -0.12 -23.77
N ALA A 226 7.44 -0.10 -22.48
CA ALA A 226 7.58 1.13 -21.71
C ALA A 226 8.58 0.96 -20.56
N ALA A 227 9.35 1.99 -20.26
CA ALA A 227 10.14 2.07 -19.03
C ALA A 227 9.23 2.48 -17.86
N GLU A 228 9.45 1.88 -16.69
CA GLU A 228 8.76 2.22 -15.46
C GLU A 228 9.49 3.35 -14.72
N ASP A 229 8.76 4.37 -14.29
CA ASP A 229 9.25 5.39 -13.38
C ASP A 229 8.83 5.09 -11.94
N ASP A 230 9.64 5.54 -10.99
CA ASP A 230 9.34 5.40 -9.56
C ASP A 230 8.15 6.28 -9.15
N TRP A 231 7.49 5.86 -8.07
CA TRP A 231 6.36 6.60 -7.49
C TRP A 231 6.80 7.46 -6.32
N PHE A 232 6.19 8.63 -6.22
CA PHE A 232 6.39 9.58 -5.14
C PHE A 232 5.07 10.24 -4.76
N ASP A 233 4.88 10.54 -3.48
CA ASP A 233 3.79 11.38 -3.03
C ASP A 233 4.15 12.35 -1.90
N LEU A 234 3.31 13.37 -1.76
CA LEU A 234 3.25 14.26 -0.60
C LEU A 234 1.87 14.15 0.01
N TYR A 235 1.76 13.64 1.23
CA TYR A 235 0.48 13.32 1.84
C TYR A 235 0.17 14.10 3.11
N ALA A 236 -1.12 14.18 3.42
CA ALA A 236 -1.66 14.58 4.70
C ALA A 236 -2.72 13.56 5.14
N ALA A 237 -2.50 12.93 6.29
CA ALA A 237 -3.44 12.00 6.90
C ALA A 237 -4.05 12.62 8.16
N TRP A 238 -5.38 12.69 8.21
CA TRP A 238 -6.13 13.30 9.29
C TRP A 238 -7.11 12.32 9.93
N ALA A 239 -6.91 12.04 11.23
CA ALA A 239 -7.88 11.32 12.04
C ALA A 239 -9.01 12.27 12.44
N LEU A 240 -10.17 12.14 11.78
CA LEU A 240 -11.39 12.89 12.10
C LEU A 240 -11.89 12.53 13.50
N ASN A 241 -11.72 11.29 13.88
CA ASN A 241 -11.98 10.74 15.20
C ASN A 241 -11.17 9.46 15.39
N LYS A 242 -11.41 8.73 16.49
CA LYS A 242 -10.72 7.47 16.80
C LYS A 242 -10.87 6.39 15.72
N HIS A 243 -11.95 6.41 14.97
CA HIS A 243 -12.29 5.33 14.04
C HIS A 243 -12.18 5.72 12.57
N VAL A 244 -12.23 7.01 12.24
CA VAL A 244 -12.25 7.47 10.85
C VAL A 244 -11.06 8.37 10.59
N SER A 245 -10.30 8.05 9.55
CA SER A 245 -9.24 8.89 9.01
C SER A 245 -9.45 9.16 7.52
N VAL A 246 -8.93 10.28 7.07
CA VAL A 246 -8.89 10.69 5.67
C VAL A 246 -7.45 11.00 5.33
N THR A 247 -6.97 10.42 4.23
CA THR A 247 -5.65 10.73 3.67
C THR A 247 -5.84 11.36 2.31
N THR A 248 -5.18 12.48 2.07
CA THR A 248 -5.07 13.09 0.75
C THR A 248 -3.60 13.23 0.39
N ALA A 249 -3.26 13.06 -0.89
CA ALA A 249 -1.90 13.26 -1.36
C ALA A 249 -1.91 13.85 -2.78
N TRP A 250 -0.83 14.57 -3.08
CA TRP A 250 -0.42 14.78 -4.45
C TRP A 250 0.55 13.66 -4.82
N ALA A 251 0.16 12.84 -5.78
CA ALA A 251 0.92 11.67 -6.21
C ALA A 251 1.51 11.90 -7.61
N ASP A 252 2.75 11.49 -7.78
CA ASP A 252 3.45 11.40 -9.06
C ASP A 252 3.76 9.92 -9.31
N LEU A 253 3.11 9.34 -10.30
CA LEU A 253 3.30 7.94 -10.70
C LEU A 253 4.21 7.80 -11.93
N GLY A 254 4.84 8.91 -12.36
CA GLY A 254 5.73 8.93 -13.52
C GLY A 254 5.01 8.57 -14.81
N SER A 255 5.57 7.64 -15.55
CA SER A 255 4.99 7.11 -16.79
C SER A 255 4.21 5.82 -16.53
N ILE A 256 3.06 5.69 -17.16
CA ILE A 256 2.27 4.44 -17.18
C ILE A 256 2.12 4.01 -18.63
N VAL A 257 2.76 2.90 -19.01
CA VAL A 257 2.91 2.45 -20.39
C VAL A 257 3.63 3.52 -21.22
N THR A 258 2.96 4.18 -22.14
CA THR A 258 3.52 5.23 -23.03
C THR A 258 3.04 6.64 -22.68
N PHE A 259 2.30 6.80 -21.58
CA PHE A 259 1.74 8.07 -21.14
C PHE A 259 2.56 8.62 -19.97
N GLU A 260 3.25 9.72 -20.21
CA GLU A 260 4.14 10.40 -19.26
C GLU A 260 3.35 11.33 -18.31
N ASP A 261 4.04 11.85 -17.28
CA ASP A 261 3.52 12.88 -16.37
C ASP A 261 2.20 12.51 -15.64
N GLN A 262 2.07 11.25 -15.21
CA GLN A 262 0.88 10.78 -14.50
C GLN A 262 0.89 11.27 -13.05
N ARG A 263 0.45 12.53 -12.86
CA ARG A 263 0.39 13.23 -11.57
C ARG A 263 -1.04 13.57 -11.23
N GLY A 264 -1.44 13.27 -10.00
CA GLY A 264 -2.82 13.48 -9.63
C GLY A 264 -3.11 13.57 -8.14
N LEU A 265 -4.40 13.64 -7.86
CA LEU A 265 -4.92 13.72 -6.50
C LEU A 265 -5.30 12.34 -5.98
N TYR A 266 -4.67 11.95 -4.89
CA TYR A 266 -5.02 10.78 -4.09
C TYR A 266 -5.95 11.17 -2.95
N LEU A 267 -7.02 10.42 -2.77
CA LEU A 267 -7.95 10.54 -1.66
C LEU A 267 -8.29 9.15 -1.11
N SER A 268 -8.12 8.96 0.18
CA SER A 268 -8.49 7.70 0.85
C SER A 268 -9.26 7.98 2.13
N VAL A 269 -10.33 7.23 2.34
CA VAL A 269 -11.10 7.22 3.58
C VAL A 269 -10.95 5.87 4.22
N GLN A 270 -10.59 5.86 5.51
CA GLN A 270 -10.35 4.63 6.25
C GLN A 270 -11.16 4.60 7.53
N ALA A 271 -11.65 3.42 7.91
CA ALA A 271 -12.30 3.19 9.18
C ALA A 271 -11.54 2.09 9.95
N GLY A 272 -10.94 2.46 11.10
CA GLY A 272 -10.13 1.60 11.96
C GLY A 272 -10.79 1.30 13.31
N PHE A 273 -10.55 0.08 13.82
CA PHE A 273 -11.12 -0.43 15.06
C PHE A 273 -10.07 -1.13 15.92
#